data_f7f76e111c6b535e8506f7d945b6f8d5
#
_entry.id   f7f76e111c6b535e8506f7d945b6f8d5
#
_cell.length_a   1.000
_cell.length_b   1.000
_cell.length_c   1.000
_cell.angle_alpha   90.00
_cell.angle_beta   90.00
_cell.angle_gamma   90.00
#
_symmetry.space_group_name_H-M   'P 1'
#
loop_
_entity.id
_entity.type
_entity.pdbx_description
1 polymer ?
#
loop_
_entity_poly.entity_id
_entity_poly.type
_entity_poly.pdbx_seq_one_letter_code
_entity_poly.pdbx_strand_id
1 'polypeptide(L)'
;MDSAVPFLHARGQSADEIRLLDWSRNPIGVPASWPAHLVTAVQMMLASHFPKAIIWGPEFTTIYNDAFRPILGEKENCMGASFRDIWSEAWDELLPMVQKAYAGEATFIEDFPLVIDRHGYDEQCYFTFCYSPIFDEQGRVGGMIDTVIETTQKVEAEKHARILNTELAHRIKNTFSVVSAIASQTFNNNADEEVINTFIKRLSALGNAHDVLRLGKSSEGSLRQIVSGVTTALAVDDRVHMAGPDVSVGPKGASTISLLVHELTTNAIKYGALSNPTGQVQLNVAISKRQVEPVFSMNWIEIGGPPVAPPTKSGFGSKLIRMGLLGSGEGRSEYRPEGFSAEFTAPLLQLQGEGRLFDST
;
A
#
# COMPACT_ATOMS: atom_id res chain seq x y z
N MET A 1 18.04 -27.40 45.59
CA MET A 1 16.94 -28.23 45.01
C MET A 1 17.07 -28.10 43.52
N ASP A 2 17.78 -29.05 42.88
CA ASP A 2 17.95 -29.12 41.46
C ASP A 2 16.60 -29.45 40.82
N SER A 3 16.14 -28.56 39.95
CA SER A 3 14.81 -28.54 39.43
C SER A 3 14.52 -29.70 38.50
N ALA A 4 13.31 -30.23 38.64
CA ALA A 4 12.77 -31.40 37.99
C ALA A 4 12.60 -31.30 36.44
N VAL A 5 13.30 -30.38 35.76
CA VAL A 5 13.20 -30.18 34.32
C VAL A 5 14.60 -30.18 33.68
N PRO A 6 15.25 -31.35 33.57
CA PRO A 6 16.65 -31.48 33.16
C PRO A 6 16.94 -30.97 31.74
N PHE A 7 15.93 -30.93 30.83
CA PHE A 7 16.07 -30.49 29.45
C PHE A 7 15.92 -28.98 29.27
N LEU A 8 15.47 -28.25 30.29
CA LEU A 8 15.21 -26.82 30.17
C LEU A 8 16.46 -26.00 30.48
N HIS A 9 17.25 -25.71 29.45
CA HIS A 9 18.49 -24.91 29.55
C HIS A 9 18.25 -23.40 29.33
N ALA A 10 17.05 -23.01 28.87
CA ALA A 10 16.70 -21.62 28.65
C ALA A 10 16.71 -20.81 29.93
N ARG A 11 17.07 -19.53 29.82
CA ARG A 11 16.98 -18.51 30.88
C ARG A 11 15.84 -17.54 30.55
N GLY A 12 15.29 -16.91 31.56
CA GLY A 12 14.24 -15.92 31.42
C GLY A 12 13.04 -16.24 32.29
N GLN A 13 12.15 -15.29 32.41
CA GLN A 13 11.02 -15.34 33.32
C GLN A 13 10.05 -16.49 33.00
N SER A 14 9.73 -16.68 31.72
CA SER A 14 8.87 -17.80 31.30
C SER A 14 9.50 -19.16 31.56
N ALA A 15 10.81 -19.30 31.37
CA ALA A 15 11.53 -20.52 31.71
C ALA A 15 11.51 -20.80 33.22
N ASP A 16 11.62 -19.77 34.05
CA ASP A 16 11.53 -19.90 35.51
C ASP A 16 10.10 -20.26 35.95
N GLU A 17 9.07 -19.68 35.34
CA GLU A 17 7.67 -20.06 35.58
C GLU A 17 7.42 -21.55 35.25
N ILE A 18 7.94 -22.06 34.13
CA ILE A 18 7.83 -23.48 33.79
C ILE A 18 8.46 -24.36 34.85
N ARG A 19 9.59 -23.96 35.45
CA ARG A 19 10.26 -24.73 36.52
C ARG A 19 9.51 -24.71 37.82
N LEU A 20 8.85 -23.59 38.14
CA LEU A 20 8.21 -23.36 39.44
C LEU A 20 6.76 -23.83 39.47
N LEU A 21 6.10 -23.94 38.32
CA LEU A 21 4.70 -24.34 38.24
C LEU A 21 4.54 -25.80 38.67
N ASP A 22 3.52 -26.06 39.48
CA ASP A 22 3.10 -27.44 39.82
C ASP A 22 2.32 -28.08 38.66
N TRP A 23 3.04 -28.79 37.81
CA TRP A 23 2.48 -29.51 36.67
C TRP A 23 1.78 -30.83 37.03
N SER A 24 1.81 -31.27 38.28
CA SER A 24 1.23 -32.57 38.69
C SER A 24 -0.29 -32.67 38.46
N ARG A 25 -0.96 -31.51 38.49
CA ARG A 25 -2.41 -31.37 38.23
C ARG A 25 -2.74 -30.83 36.85
N ASN A 26 -1.72 -30.53 36.04
CA ASN A 26 -1.91 -29.98 34.71
C ASN A 26 -2.26 -31.12 33.72
N PRO A 27 -3.17 -30.91 32.76
CA PRO A 27 -3.55 -31.93 31.76
C PRO A 27 -2.39 -32.53 30.99
N ILE A 28 -1.31 -31.79 30.77
CA ILE A 28 -0.12 -32.28 30.04
C ILE A 28 0.90 -33.00 30.94
N GLY A 29 0.68 -33.05 32.26
CA GLY A 29 1.53 -33.75 33.22
C GLY A 29 2.86 -33.04 33.48
N VAL A 30 3.67 -33.63 34.34
CA VAL A 30 4.98 -33.08 34.73
C VAL A 30 5.95 -33.04 33.54
N PRO A 31 6.83 -32.05 33.44
CA PRO A 31 7.75 -31.88 32.31
C PRO A 31 8.63 -33.11 31.98
N ALA A 32 8.96 -33.91 32.99
CA ALA A 32 9.72 -35.16 32.80
C ALA A 32 8.95 -36.21 31.98
N SER A 33 7.62 -36.12 31.88
CA SER A 33 6.77 -37.00 31.09
C SER A 33 6.37 -36.45 29.73
N TRP A 34 6.81 -35.24 29.39
CA TRP A 34 6.45 -34.61 28.11
C TRP A 34 7.08 -35.38 26.94
N PRO A 35 6.34 -35.58 25.85
CA PRO A 35 6.88 -36.24 24.65
C PRO A 35 8.00 -35.44 24.02
N ALA A 36 8.94 -36.09 23.35
CA ALA A 36 10.16 -35.48 22.82
C ALA A 36 9.88 -34.29 21.86
N HIS A 37 8.84 -34.39 21.04
CA HIS A 37 8.45 -33.32 20.13
C HIS A 37 7.90 -32.09 20.85
N LEU A 38 7.18 -32.24 21.97
CA LEU A 38 6.80 -31.11 22.83
C LEU A 38 8.03 -30.46 23.47
N VAL A 39 8.94 -31.28 24.04
CA VAL A 39 10.18 -30.80 24.63
C VAL A 39 10.99 -29.96 23.63
N THR A 40 11.16 -30.50 22.42
CA THR A 40 11.89 -29.80 21.34
C THR A 40 11.19 -28.48 20.97
N ALA A 41 9.88 -28.50 20.80
CA ALA A 41 9.12 -27.29 20.48
C ALA A 41 9.25 -26.23 21.57
N VAL A 42 9.16 -26.60 22.86
CA VAL A 42 9.34 -25.70 24.02
C VAL A 42 10.75 -25.10 24.02
N GLN A 43 11.79 -25.90 23.80
CA GLN A 43 13.16 -25.38 23.73
C GLN A 43 13.35 -24.38 22.59
N MET A 44 12.84 -24.67 21.39
CA MET A 44 12.90 -23.77 20.24
C MET A 44 12.09 -22.48 20.49
N MET A 45 10.93 -22.59 21.09
CA MET A 45 10.07 -21.45 21.43
C MET A 45 10.75 -20.52 22.44
N LEU A 46 11.32 -21.07 23.53
CA LEU A 46 12.02 -20.30 24.55
C LEU A 46 13.31 -19.64 24.03
N ALA A 47 13.97 -20.21 23.04
CA ALA A 47 15.15 -19.62 22.39
C ALA A 47 14.78 -18.53 21.36
N SER A 48 13.50 -18.35 21.03
CA SER A 48 13.03 -17.38 20.04
C SER A 48 12.86 -15.99 20.65
N HIS A 49 13.27 -14.94 19.91
CA HIS A 49 12.97 -13.56 20.23
C HIS A 49 11.61 -13.09 19.70
N PHE A 50 10.97 -13.89 18.83
CA PHE A 50 9.59 -13.60 18.42
C PHE A 50 8.61 -14.09 19.50
N PRO A 51 7.51 -13.35 19.73
CA PRO A 51 6.42 -13.79 20.60
C PRO A 51 5.87 -15.15 20.11
N LYS A 52 5.95 -16.14 20.98
CA LYS A 52 5.49 -17.49 20.67
C LYS A 52 4.83 -18.14 21.87
N ALA A 53 3.76 -18.88 21.58
CA ALA A 53 3.13 -19.79 22.54
C ALA A 53 2.96 -21.18 21.91
N ILE A 54 3.06 -22.22 22.73
CA ILE A 54 2.67 -23.57 22.38
C ILE A 54 1.35 -23.86 23.06
N ILE A 55 0.41 -24.32 22.31
CA ILE A 55 -0.92 -24.75 22.76
C ILE A 55 -0.96 -26.25 22.60
N TRP A 56 -1.03 -26.98 23.70
CA TRP A 56 -0.83 -28.42 23.72
C TRP A 56 -2.02 -29.19 24.24
N GLY A 57 -2.33 -30.31 23.59
CA GLY A 57 -3.35 -31.26 24.01
C GLY A 57 -4.79 -30.78 23.81
N PRO A 58 -5.78 -31.59 24.18
CA PRO A 58 -7.20 -31.30 23.98
C PRO A 58 -7.73 -30.16 24.87
N GLU A 59 -7.06 -29.88 25.99
CA GLU A 59 -7.42 -28.81 26.92
C GLU A 59 -6.72 -27.49 26.59
N PHE A 60 -5.98 -27.42 25.46
CA PHE A 60 -5.29 -26.23 24.97
C PHE A 60 -4.31 -25.62 25.97
N THR A 61 -3.55 -26.45 26.70
CA THR A 61 -2.59 -25.96 27.67
C THR A 61 -1.54 -25.07 27.05
N THR A 62 -1.36 -23.88 27.58
CA THR A 62 -0.50 -22.83 27.02
C THR A 62 0.86 -22.78 27.71
N ILE A 63 1.93 -22.78 26.90
CA ILE A 63 3.31 -22.54 27.31
C ILE A 63 3.86 -21.44 26.42
N TYR A 64 4.47 -20.38 26.95
CA TYR A 64 4.91 -19.24 26.17
C TYR A 64 6.33 -18.76 26.54
N ASN A 65 6.94 -17.95 25.66
CA ASN A 65 8.24 -17.33 25.90
C ASN A 65 8.11 -15.91 26.45
N ASP A 66 9.23 -15.32 26.87
CA ASP A 66 9.26 -13.96 27.42
C ASP A 66 8.75 -12.91 26.45
N ALA A 67 8.99 -13.10 25.15
CA ALA A 67 8.53 -12.18 24.11
C ALA A 67 6.99 -12.15 23.97
N PHE A 68 6.29 -13.20 24.39
CA PHE A 68 4.83 -13.28 24.36
C PHE A 68 4.16 -12.53 25.52
N ARG A 69 4.89 -12.26 26.61
CA ARG A 69 4.35 -11.62 27.82
C ARG A 69 3.69 -10.26 27.59
N PRO A 70 4.23 -9.36 26.75
CA PRO A 70 3.55 -8.09 26.44
C PRO A 70 2.17 -8.27 25.81
N ILE A 71 1.93 -9.39 25.10
CA ILE A 71 0.61 -9.69 24.51
C ILE A 71 -0.40 -10.08 25.58
N LEU A 72 0.06 -10.77 26.63
CA LEU A 72 -0.76 -11.13 27.81
C LEU A 72 -1.10 -9.91 28.68
N GLY A 73 -0.26 -8.88 28.66
CA GLY A 73 -0.44 -7.69 29.48
C GLY A 73 -0.45 -8.00 30.98
N GLU A 74 -1.53 -7.68 31.68
CA GLU A 74 -1.73 -7.87 33.13
C GLU A 74 -2.48 -9.16 33.48
N LYS A 75 -2.78 -10.04 32.47
CA LYS A 75 -3.40 -11.34 32.72
C LYS A 75 -2.48 -12.21 33.59
N GLU A 76 -3.00 -12.70 34.68
CA GLU A 76 -2.25 -13.52 35.64
C GLU A 76 -2.44 -15.03 35.37
N ASN A 77 -1.50 -15.83 35.87
CA ASN A 77 -1.57 -17.31 35.84
C ASN A 77 -1.79 -17.93 34.46
N CYS A 78 -1.26 -17.31 33.40
CA CYS A 78 -1.43 -17.81 32.04
C CYS A 78 -0.53 -19.01 31.70
N MET A 79 0.61 -19.19 32.37
CA MET A 79 1.48 -20.35 32.15
C MET A 79 0.78 -21.63 32.61
N GLY A 80 0.61 -22.57 31.70
CA GLY A 80 -0.10 -23.82 31.97
C GLY A 80 -1.63 -23.72 31.97
N ALA A 81 -2.20 -22.52 31.78
CA ALA A 81 -3.64 -22.33 31.64
C ALA A 81 -4.15 -22.72 30.24
N SER A 82 -5.46 -22.89 30.12
CA SER A 82 -6.07 -23.13 28.82
C SER A 82 -6.03 -21.87 27.94
N PHE A 83 -5.59 -22.00 26.69
CA PHE A 83 -5.60 -20.92 25.69
C PHE A 83 -7.00 -20.32 25.51
N ARG A 84 -8.03 -21.17 25.59
CA ARG A 84 -9.42 -20.75 25.59
C ARG A 84 -9.78 -19.83 26.74
N ASP A 85 -9.29 -20.15 27.95
CA ASP A 85 -9.61 -19.37 29.14
C ASP A 85 -8.84 -18.05 29.15
N ILE A 86 -7.58 -18.06 28.68
CA ILE A 86 -6.73 -16.86 28.55
C ILE A 86 -7.37 -15.85 27.59
N TRP A 87 -7.95 -16.32 26.50
CA TRP A 87 -8.54 -15.49 25.42
C TRP A 87 -10.06 -15.70 25.32
N SER A 88 -10.73 -15.84 26.45
CA SER A 88 -12.17 -16.11 26.47
C SER A 88 -13.00 -15.04 25.78
N GLU A 89 -12.56 -13.78 25.81
CA GLU A 89 -13.19 -12.64 25.17
C GLU A 89 -13.12 -12.68 23.62
N ALA A 90 -12.07 -13.32 23.08
CA ALA A 90 -11.84 -13.44 21.63
C ALA A 90 -11.92 -14.89 21.12
N TRP A 91 -12.44 -15.80 21.96
CA TRP A 91 -12.40 -17.23 21.64
C TRP A 91 -13.19 -17.61 20.40
N ASP A 92 -14.35 -17.02 20.20
CA ASP A 92 -15.21 -17.32 19.06
C ASP A 92 -14.55 -16.97 17.73
N GLU A 93 -13.75 -15.89 17.69
CA GLU A 93 -12.98 -15.49 16.53
C GLU A 93 -11.75 -16.38 16.30
N LEU A 94 -11.10 -16.82 17.39
CA LEU A 94 -9.87 -17.63 17.31
C LEU A 94 -10.14 -19.13 17.06
N LEU A 95 -11.27 -19.63 17.54
CA LEU A 95 -11.60 -21.07 17.48
C LEU A 95 -11.52 -21.68 16.07
N PRO A 96 -12.03 -21.08 14.99
CA PRO A 96 -11.95 -21.66 13.65
C PRO A 96 -10.50 -21.87 13.19
N MET A 97 -9.58 -20.99 13.60
CA MET A 97 -8.16 -21.06 13.24
C MET A 97 -7.42 -22.11 14.08
N VAL A 98 -7.74 -22.18 15.36
CA VAL A 98 -7.24 -23.24 16.27
C VAL A 98 -7.66 -24.61 15.75
N GLN A 99 -8.92 -24.78 15.35
CA GLN A 99 -9.44 -26.04 14.80
C GLN A 99 -8.71 -26.46 13.52
N LYS A 100 -8.41 -25.52 12.62
CA LYS A 100 -7.61 -25.81 11.41
C LYS A 100 -6.21 -26.32 11.79
N ALA A 101 -5.52 -25.63 12.71
CA ALA A 101 -4.20 -26.04 13.16
C ALA A 101 -4.25 -27.44 13.79
N TYR A 102 -5.26 -27.75 14.61
CA TYR A 102 -5.44 -29.10 15.19
C TYR A 102 -5.87 -30.15 14.16
N ALA A 103 -6.42 -29.73 13.00
CA ALA A 103 -6.67 -30.60 11.85
C ALA A 103 -5.41 -30.83 10.99
N GLY A 104 -4.27 -30.21 11.34
CA GLY A 104 -3.00 -30.36 10.63
C GLY A 104 -2.76 -29.31 9.55
N GLU A 105 -3.59 -28.26 9.47
CA GLU A 105 -3.49 -27.18 8.48
C GLU A 105 -2.96 -25.90 9.14
N ALA A 106 -1.79 -25.41 8.69
CA ALA A 106 -1.25 -24.16 9.18
C ALA A 106 -2.08 -22.95 8.68
N THR A 107 -2.23 -21.93 9.53
CA THR A 107 -2.91 -20.66 9.19
C THR A 107 -1.94 -19.50 9.30
N PHE A 108 -2.07 -18.50 8.41
CA PHE A 108 -1.37 -17.24 8.50
C PHE A 108 -2.36 -16.11 8.22
N ILE A 109 -2.45 -15.15 9.14
CA ILE A 109 -3.41 -14.05 9.05
C ILE A 109 -2.68 -12.75 9.38
N GLU A 110 -2.85 -11.74 8.53
CA GLU A 110 -2.26 -10.41 8.71
C GLU A 110 -3.28 -9.43 9.27
N ASP A 111 -2.80 -8.58 10.19
CA ASP A 111 -3.51 -7.44 10.75
C ASP A 111 -4.96 -7.78 11.21
N PHE A 112 -5.12 -8.96 11.81
CA PHE A 112 -6.42 -9.44 12.27
C PHE A 112 -6.92 -8.63 13.48
N PRO A 113 -8.12 -8.05 13.41
CA PRO A 113 -8.68 -7.29 14.50
C PRO A 113 -9.20 -8.21 15.61
N LEU A 114 -8.81 -7.96 16.85
CA LEU A 114 -9.34 -8.62 18.03
C LEU A 114 -9.66 -7.58 19.10
N VAL A 115 -10.73 -7.81 19.84
CA VAL A 115 -10.99 -7.10 21.08
C VAL A 115 -10.50 -8.00 22.21
N ILE A 116 -9.52 -7.52 22.99
CA ILE A 116 -8.94 -8.27 24.09
C ILE A 116 -8.98 -7.45 25.39
N ASP A 117 -9.10 -8.15 26.52
CA ASP A 117 -9.06 -7.58 27.85
C ASP A 117 -7.78 -7.98 28.57
N ARG A 118 -6.68 -7.30 28.25
CA ARG A 118 -5.37 -7.56 28.87
C ARG A 118 -4.96 -6.55 29.95
N HIS A 119 -5.72 -5.45 30.07
CA HIS A 119 -5.49 -4.38 31.03
C HIS A 119 -6.75 -4.05 31.86
N GLY A 120 -7.71 -4.98 31.95
CA GLY A 120 -8.97 -4.80 32.67
C GLY A 120 -10.02 -3.96 31.95
N TYR A 121 -9.86 -3.75 30.64
CA TYR A 121 -10.83 -3.10 29.76
C TYR A 121 -10.71 -3.62 28.33
N ASP A 122 -11.78 -3.54 27.57
CA ASP A 122 -11.80 -3.93 26.16
C ASP A 122 -10.89 -3.02 25.31
N GLU A 123 -9.89 -3.61 24.66
CA GLU A 123 -8.92 -2.93 23.81
C GLU A 123 -8.99 -3.49 22.41
N GLN A 124 -9.20 -2.63 21.40
CA GLN A 124 -9.13 -3.02 20.00
C GLN A 124 -7.67 -3.12 19.56
N CYS A 125 -7.18 -4.32 19.35
CA CYS A 125 -5.83 -4.60 18.88
C CYS A 125 -5.83 -5.24 17.50
N TYR A 126 -4.67 -5.23 16.86
CA TYR A 126 -4.43 -5.91 15.59
C TYR A 126 -3.23 -6.83 15.72
N PHE A 127 -3.38 -8.06 15.22
CA PHE A 127 -2.33 -9.08 15.30
C PHE A 127 -2.07 -9.72 13.95
N THR A 128 -0.79 -9.91 13.63
CA THR A 128 -0.36 -10.83 12.57
C THR A 128 0.13 -12.09 13.23
N PHE A 129 -0.48 -13.23 12.93
CA PHE A 129 -0.13 -14.49 13.58
C PHE A 129 -0.20 -15.69 12.64
N CYS A 130 0.52 -16.72 13.06
CA CYS A 130 0.57 -18.01 12.37
C CYS A 130 0.36 -19.12 13.40
N TYR A 131 -0.67 -19.95 13.21
CA TYR A 131 -0.85 -21.19 13.95
C TYR A 131 -0.31 -22.34 13.12
N SER A 132 0.74 -22.99 13.60
CA SER A 132 1.37 -24.12 12.93
C SER A 132 1.19 -25.39 13.73
N PRO A 133 0.71 -26.51 13.15
CA PRO A 133 0.53 -27.76 13.86
C PRO A 133 1.88 -28.37 14.29
N ILE A 134 1.89 -28.99 15.47
CA ILE A 134 3.01 -29.79 15.97
C ILE A 134 2.61 -31.24 15.90
N PHE A 135 3.35 -32.01 15.09
CA PHE A 135 3.07 -33.44 14.86
C PHE A 135 3.86 -34.32 15.80
N ASP A 136 3.25 -35.46 16.19
CA ASP A 136 3.93 -36.53 16.89
C ASP A 136 4.67 -37.48 15.91
N GLU A 137 5.36 -38.49 16.45
CA GLU A 137 6.10 -39.48 15.65
C GLU A 137 5.20 -40.33 14.73
N GLN A 138 3.91 -40.37 14.99
CA GLN A 138 2.91 -41.07 14.20
C GLN A 138 2.18 -40.14 13.19
N GLY A 139 2.60 -38.89 13.10
CA GLY A 139 1.98 -37.89 12.20
C GLY A 139 0.65 -37.34 12.70
N ARG A 140 0.28 -37.52 13.97
CA ARG A 140 -0.92 -36.95 14.58
C ARG A 140 -0.57 -35.58 15.18
N VAL A 141 -1.52 -34.67 15.19
CA VAL A 141 -1.34 -33.36 15.80
C VAL A 141 -1.46 -33.47 17.32
N GLY A 142 -0.39 -33.12 18.05
CA GLY A 142 -0.38 -33.06 19.51
C GLY A 142 -0.72 -31.69 20.07
N GLY A 143 -0.54 -30.66 19.25
CA GLY A 143 -0.79 -29.26 19.59
C GLY A 143 -0.42 -28.33 18.45
N MET A 144 -0.33 -27.05 18.72
CA MET A 144 0.10 -26.03 17.75
C MET A 144 1.11 -25.06 18.37
N ILE A 145 1.89 -24.41 17.52
CA ILE A 145 2.68 -23.25 17.89
C ILE A 145 2.05 -21.99 17.30
N ASP A 146 1.77 -21.03 18.16
CA ASP A 146 1.39 -19.67 17.81
C ASP A 146 2.66 -18.80 17.71
N THR A 147 2.83 -18.16 16.57
CA THR A 147 3.82 -17.10 16.38
C THR A 147 3.04 -15.83 16.04
N VAL A 148 3.09 -14.85 16.92
CA VAL A 148 2.23 -13.67 16.83
C VAL A 148 3.03 -12.38 16.98
N ILE A 149 2.61 -11.34 16.28
CA ILE A 149 3.14 -9.98 16.38
C ILE A 149 1.96 -9.03 16.50
N GLU A 150 2.01 -8.16 17.49
CA GLU A 150 1.04 -7.06 17.58
C GLU A 150 1.36 -5.99 16.53
N THR A 151 0.38 -5.67 15.70
CA THR A 151 0.50 -4.70 14.60
C THR A 151 -0.41 -3.48 14.81
N THR A 152 -0.94 -3.29 15.99
CA THR A 152 -1.88 -2.20 16.34
C THR A 152 -1.32 -0.83 15.97
N GLN A 153 -0.10 -0.52 16.39
CA GLN A 153 0.54 0.77 16.09
C GLN A 153 0.72 1.00 14.58
N LYS A 154 1.10 -0.04 13.83
CA LYS A 154 1.24 0.03 12.37
C LYS A 154 -0.10 0.36 11.72
N VAL A 155 -1.15 -0.40 12.05
CA VAL A 155 -2.48 -0.23 11.46
C VAL A 155 -3.07 1.14 11.80
N GLU A 156 -2.90 1.61 13.03
CA GLU A 156 -3.36 2.94 13.45
C GLU A 156 -2.60 4.06 12.74
N ALA A 157 -1.28 3.95 12.64
CA ALA A 157 -0.47 4.92 11.90
C ALA A 157 -0.87 5.00 10.43
N GLU A 158 -1.13 3.85 9.78
CA GLU A 158 -1.63 3.80 8.41
C GLU A 158 -3.03 4.43 8.26
N LYS A 159 -3.94 4.19 9.21
CA LYS A 159 -5.27 4.82 9.24
C LYS A 159 -5.16 6.34 9.38
N HIS A 160 -4.35 6.82 10.32
CA HIS A 160 -4.12 8.24 10.52
C HIS A 160 -3.51 8.90 9.27
N ALA A 161 -2.51 8.27 8.66
CA ALA A 161 -1.90 8.77 7.41
C ALA A 161 -2.94 8.88 6.28
N ARG A 162 -3.85 7.92 6.13
CA ARG A 162 -4.94 7.96 5.14
C ARG A 162 -5.90 9.13 5.40
N ILE A 163 -6.28 9.35 6.67
CA ILE A 163 -7.17 10.47 7.04
C ILE A 163 -6.51 11.81 6.71
N LEU A 164 -5.25 12.00 7.11
CA LEU A 164 -4.50 13.23 6.83
C LEU A 164 -4.35 13.48 5.32
N ASN A 165 -4.03 12.45 4.55
CA ASN A 165 -3.92 12.57 3.09
C ASN A 165 -5.26 12.94 2.45
N THR A 166 -6.37 12.41 2.96
CA THR A 166 -7.72 12.77 2.50
C THR A 166 -8.02 14.25 2.80
N GLU A 167 -7.72 14.73 4.01
CA GLU A 167 -7.93 16.12 4.39
C GLU A 167 -7.05 17.08 3.57
N LEU A 168 -5.78 16.73 3.37
CA LEU A 168 -4.87 17.51 2.52
C LEU A 168 -5.39 17.65 1.09
N ALA A 169 -5.89 16.56 0.50
CA ALA A 169 -6.47 16.60 -0.86
C ALA A 169 -7.69 17.53 -0.92
N HIS A 170 -8.58 17.47 0.08
CA HIS A 170 -9.72 18.40 0.17
C HIS A 170 -9.28 19.86 0.31
N ARG A 171 -8.27 20.15 1.12
CA ARG A 171 -7.73 21.52 1.28
C ARG A 171 -7.09 22.03 -0.02
N ILE A 172 -6.34 21.20 -0.73
CA ILE A 172 -5.75 21.53 -2.04
C ILE A 172 -6.86 21.88 -3.04
N LYS A 173 -7.92 21.06 -3.14
CA LYS A 173 -9.07 21.32 -4.01
C LYS A 173 -9.76 22.64 -3.69
N ASN A 174 -9.98 22.92 -2.41
CA ASN A 174 -10.53 24.19 -1.95
C ASN A 174 -9.64 25.38 -2.34
N THR A 175 -8.31 25.23 -2.18
CA THR A 175 -7.35 26.26 -2.57
C THR A 175 -7.41 26.52 -4.08
N PHE A 176 -7.49 25.50 -4.91
CA PHE A 176 -7.66 25.66 -6.36
C PHE A 176 -8.96 26.34 -6.72
N SER A 177 -10.06 26.04 -6.03
CA SER A 177 -11.34 26.71 -6.23
C SER A 177 -11.27 28.22 -5.88
N VAL A 178 -10.60 28.56 -4.78
CA VAL A 178 -10.37 29.97 -4.39
C VAL A 178 -9.48 30.70 -5.40
N VAL A 179 -8.37 30.06 -5.83
CA VAL A 179 -7.49 30.65 -6.87
C VAL A 179 -8.23 30.85 -8.18
N SER A 180 -9.10 29.90 -8.58
CA SER A 180 -9.94 30.02 -9.77
C SER A 180 -10.89 31.24 -9.65
N ALA A 181 -11.54 31.38 -8.49
CA ALA A 181 -12.46 32.52 -8.24
C ALA A 181 -11.72 33.87 -8.26
N ILE A 182 -10.55 33.95 -7.61
CA ILE A 182 -9.71 35.17 -7.61
C ILE A 182 -9.25 35.50 -9.03
N ALA A 183 -8.80 34.52 -9.80
CA ALA A 183 -8.38 34.72 -11.18
C ALA A 183 -9.55 35.25 -12.05
N SER A 184 -10.72 34.59 -11.96
CA SER A 184 -11.93 35.06 -12.67
C SER A 184 -12.31 36.49 -12.32
N GLN A 185 -12.27 36.84 -11.02
CA GLN A 185 -12.64 38.16 -10.53
C GLN A 185 -11.61 39.23 -10.90
N THR A 186 -10.31 38.88 -10.87
CA THR A 186 -9.22 39.84 -11.16
C THR A 186 -9.13 40.16 -12.64
N PHE A 187 -9.34 39.16 -13.50
CA PHE A 187 -9.16 39.31 -14.94
C PHE A 187 -10.45 39.68 -15.70
N ASN A 188 -11.61 39.62 -15.04
CA ASN A 188 -12.94 39.82 -15.68
C ASN A 188 -13.12 41.17 -16.37
N ASN A 189 -12.30 42.19 -16.08
CA ASN A 189 -12.40 43.49 -16.66
C ASN A 189 -11.26 43.87 -17.64
N ASN A 190 -10.19 43.09 -17.75
CA ASN A 190 -8.97 43.48 -18.48
C ASN A 190 -8.25 42.36 -19.24
N ALA A 191 -8.77 41.13 -19.27
CA ALA A 191 -8.17 40.05 -20.01
C ALA A 191 -9.20 39.39 -20.97
N ASP A 192 -8.67 38.79 -22.03
CA ASP A 192 -9.45 37.99 -22.96
C ASP A 192 -10.10 36.80 -22.22
N GLU A 193 -11.41 36.69 -22.34
CA GLU A 193 -12.20 35.62 -21.69
C GLU A 193 -11.66 34.23 -21.99
N GLU A 194 -11.06 34.01 -23.16
CA GLU A 194 -10.42 32.78 -23.56
C GLU A 194 -9.19 32.47 -22.69
N VAL A 195 -8.43 33.48 -22.28
CA VAL A 195 -7.24 33.33 -21.42
C VAL A 195 -7.65 32.91 -20.02
N ILE A 196 -8.71 33.52 -19.48
CA ILE A 196 -9.25 33.18 -18.14
C ILE A 196 -9.78 31.73 -18.14
N ASN A 197 -10.59 31.39 -19.14
CA ASN A 197 -11.15 30.04 -19.25
C ASN A 197 -10.05 28.96 -19.42
N THR A 198 -8.99 29.28 -20.15
CA THR A 198 -7.83 28.39 -20.29
C THR A 198 -7.10 28.19 -18.97
N PHE A 199 -6.92 29.26 -18.19
CA PHE A 199 -6.30 29.17 -16.84
C PHE A 199 -7.14 28.32 -15.88
N ILE A 200 -8.46 28.53 -15.83
CA ILE A 200 -9.38 27.78 -14.97
C ILE A 200 -9.37 26.27 -15.35
N LYS A 201 -9.39 25.94 -16.64
CA LYS A 201 -9.33 24.56 -17.12
C LYS A 201 -8.02 23.86 -16.70
N ARG A 202 -6.88 24.55 -16.77
CA ARG A 202 -5.59 24.04 -16.30
C ARG A 202 -5.57 23.79 -14.80
N LEU A 203 -6.15 24.70 -14.04
CA LEU A 203 -6.24 24.55 -12.59
C LEU A 203 -7.14 23.38 -12.19
N SER A 204 -8.24 23.19 -12.92
CA SER A 204 -9.14 22.03 -12.74
C SER A 204 -8.46 20.70 -13.09
N ALA A 205 -7.64 20.66 -14.16
CA ALA A 205 -6.87 19.48 -14.52
C ALA A 205 -5.88 19.07 -13.40
N LEU A 206 -5.22 20.06 -12.77
CA LEU A 206 -4.38 19.84 -11.59
C LEU A 206 -5.17 19.29 -10.39
N GLY A 207 -6.38 19.82 -10.15
CA GLY A 207 -7.27 19.33 -9.09
C GLY A 207 -7.67 17.86 -9.30
N ASN A 208 -8.03 17.48 -10.53
CA ASN A 208 -8.42 16.13 -10.87
C ASN A 208 -7.25 15.12 -10.72
N ALA A 209 -6.02 15.53 -11.03
CA ALA A 209 -4.83 14.70 -10.81
C ALA A 209 -4.65 14.33 -9.33
N HIS A 210 -4.93 15.25 -8.42
CA HIS A 210 -4.91 14.98 -6.97
C HIS A 210 -6.03 14.02 -6.53
N ASP A 211 -7.21 14.07 -7.14
CA ASP A 211 -8.31 13.14 -6.84
C ASP A 211 -7.98 11.70 -7.26
N VAL A 212 -7.30 11.48 -8.39
CA VAL A 212 -6.87 10.14 -8.84
C VAL A 212 -5.87 9.50 -7.86
N LEU A 213 -4.96 10.29 -7.29
CA LEU A 213 -4.00 9.82 -6.31
C LEU A 213 -4.65 9.33 -5.00
N ARG A 214 -5.84 9.82 -4.69
CA ARG A 214 -6.60 9.44 -3.49
C ARG A 214 -7.27 8.08 -3.58
N LEU A 215 -7.65 7.64 -4.78
CA LEU A 215 -8.41 6.40 -5.02
C LEU A 215 -7.52 5.13 -5.01
N GLY A 216 -6.20 5.28 -5.10
CA GLY A 216 -5.24 4.18 -4.98
C GLY A 216 -5.08 3.69 -3.53
N LYS A 217 -4.85 2.39 -3.34
CA LYS A 217 -4.51 1.78 -2.02
C LYS A 217 -3.16 2.27 -1.47
N SER A 218 -2.31 2.84 -2.31
CA SER A 218 -1.06 3.55 -2.02
C SER A 218 -1.18 4.98 -2.52
N SER A 219 -0.28 5.88 -2.12
CA SER A 219 -0.20 7.27 -2.61
C SER A 219 0.11 7.39 -4.12
N GLU A 220 -0.09 6.34 -4.89
CA GLU A 220 0.18 6.20 -6.30
C GLU A 220 -1.12 6.07 -7.10
N GLY A 221 -1.20 6.78 -8.22
CA GLY A 221 -2.33 6.70 -9.16
C GLY A 221 -1.99 5.87 -10.39
N SER A 222 -2.99 5.23 -11.00
CA SER A 222 -2.86 4.57 -12.29
C SER A 222 -2.72 5.60 -13.41
N LEU A 223 -1.72 5.46 -14.26
CA LEU A 223 -1.53 6.29 -15.46
C LEU A 223 -2.80 6.29 -16.33
N ARG A 224 -3.42 5.13 -16.50
CA ARG A 224 -4.65 4.96 -17.28
C ARG A 224 -5.81 5.78 -16.68
N GLN A 225 -5.95 5.79 -15.35
CA GLN A 225 -6.98 6.59 -14.70
C GLN A 225 -6.73 8.10 -14.83
N ILE A 226 -5.47 8.55 -14.79
CA ILE A 226 -5.09 9.94 -15.01
C ILE A 226 -5.47 10.39 -16.41
N VAL A 227 -5.08 9.60 -17.43
CA VAL A 227 -5.38 9.89 -18.83
C VAL A 227 -6.89 9.90 -19.09
N SER A 228 -7.60 8.85 -18.63
CA SER A 228 -9.06 8.73 -18.77
C SER A 228 -9.78 9.91 -18.09
N GLY A 229 -9.36 10.30 -16.89
CA GLY A 229 -9.95 11.45 -16.18
C GLY A 229 -9.85 12.74 -16.95
N VAL A 230 -8.73 12.98 -17.65
CA VAL A 230 -8.55 14.18 -18.49
C VAL A 230 -9.38 14.10 -19.77
N THR A 231 -9.36 12.95 -20.48
CA THR A 231 -10.05 12.81 -21.78
C THR A 231 -11.58 12.80 -21.63
N THR A 232 -12.10 12.19 -20.56
CA THR A 232 -13.53 12.23 -20.21
C THR A 232 -13.98 13.65 -19.87
N ALA A 233 -13.19 14.40 -19.11
CA ALA A 233 -13.50 15.80 -18.77
C ALA A 233 -13.55 16.72 -20.01
N LEU A 234 -12.89 16.33 -21.10
CA LEU A 234 -12.88 17.02 -22.39
C LEU A 234 -13.83 16.38 -23.43
N ALA A 235 -14.58 15.34 -23.04
CA ALA A 235 -15.54 14.60 -23.87
C ALA A 235 -14.93 14.02 -25.18
N VAL A 236 -13.73 13.41 -25.08
CA VAL A 236 -12.98 12.82 -26.20
C VAL A 236 -12.37 11.44 -25.86
N ASP A 237 -12.83 10.81 -24.80
CA ASP A 237 -12.29 9.52 -24.30
C ASP A 237 -12.49 8.37 -25.32
N ASP A 238 -13.53 8.42 -26.14
CA ASP A 238 -13.79 7.49 -27.24
C ASP A 238 -12.81 7.63 -28.42
N ARG A 239 -12.06 8.72 -28.48
CA ARG A 239 -11.15 9.08 -29.59
C ARG A 239 -9.67 9.10 -29.18
N VAL A 240 -9.37 8.88 -27.89
CA VAL A 240 -8.01 8.78 -27.37
C VAL A 240 -7.74 7.35 -26.92
N HIS A 241 -6.95 6.62 -27.67
CA HIS A 241 -6.69 5.21 -27.45
C HIS A 241 -5.33 4.99 -26.79
N MET A 242 -5.34 4.50 -25.54
CA MET A 242 -4.13 4.21 -24.81
C MET A 242 -3.74 2.73 -24.94
N ALA A 243 -2.51 2.48 -25.41
CA ALA A 243 -1.89 1.15 -25.52
C ALA A 243 -0.63 1.04 -24.68
N GLY A 244 -0.32 -0.18 -24.20
CA GLY A 244 0.83 -0.48 -23.36
C GLY A 244 0.46 -0.77 -21.91
N PRO A 245 1.47 -0.99 -21.04
CA PRO A 245 1.26 -1.32 -19.64
C PRO A 245 0.65 -0.14 -18.87
N ASP A 246 -0.20 -0.45 -17.90
CA ASP A 246 -0.58 0.55 -16.89
C ASP A 246 0.56 0.71 -15.88
N VAL A 247 0.87 1.95 -15.54
CA VAL A 247 2.01 2.31 -14.69
C VAL A 247 1.51 3.05 -13.47
N SER A 248 2.01 2.65 -12.32
CA SER A 248 1.81 3.39 -11.07
C SER A 248 2.60 4.70 -11.11
N VAL A 249 1.96 5.81 -10.75
CA VAL A 249 2.51 7.17 -10.86
C VAL A 249 2.36 7.90 -9.53
N GLY A 250 3.46 8.41 -9.01
CA GLY A 250 3.47 9.22 -7.78
C GLY A 250 2.89 10.63 -7.99
N PRO A 251 2.69 11.40 -6.91
CA PRO A 251 1.98 12.69 -6.94
C PRO A 251 2.56 13.71 -7.92
N LYS A 252 3.87 13.83 -7.99
CA LYS A 252 4.54 14.76 -8.90
C LYS A 252 4.36 14.36 -10.37
N GLY A 253 4.50 13.07 -10.65
CA GLY A 253 4.27 12.49 -11.98
C GLY A 253 2.83 12.67 -12.43
N ALA A 254 1.87 12.36 -11.57
CA ALA A 254 0.44 12.49 -11.85
C ALA A 254 0.05 13.92 -12.23
N SER A 255 0.50 14.92 -11.46
CA SER A 255 0.25 16.33 -11.76
C SER A 255 0.84 16.76 -13.10
N THR A 256 2.08 16.33 -13.39
CA THR A 256 2.75 16.68 -14.65
C THR A 256 2.08 15.99 -15.84
N ILE A 257 1.76 14.70 -15.75
CA ILE A 257 1.09 13.96 -16.82
C ILE A 257 -0.31 14.50 -17.09
N SER A 258 -1.10 14.77 -16.03
CA SER A 258 -2.44 15.33 -16.17
C SER A 258 -2.41 16.65 -16.93
N LEU A 259 -1.51 17.56 -16.56
CA LEU A 259 -1.37 18.85 -17.23
C LEU A 259 -0.88 18.69 -18.68
N LEU A 260 0.08 17.80 -18.91
CA LEU A 260 0.62 17.51 -20.23
C LEU A 260 -0.45 16.93 -21.17
N VAL A 261 -1.17 15.89 -20.71
CA VAL A 261 -2.27 15.26 -21.46
C VAL A 261 -3.39 16.27 -21.73
N HIS A 262 -3.71 17.14 -20.76
CA HIS A 262 -4.69 18.20 -20.95
C HIS A 262 -4.28 19.17 -22.06
N GLU A 263 -3.03 19.64 -22.05
CA GLU A 263 -2.51 20.55 -23.10
C GLU A 263 -2.45 19.90 -24.47
N LEU A 264 -1.99 18.63 -24.54
CA LEU A 264 -1.96 17.86 -25.79
C LEU A 264 -3.37 17.65 -26.34
N THR A 265 -4.32 17.25 -25.50
CA THR A 265 -5.72 17.01 -25.89
C THR A 265 -6.39 18.29 -26.35
N THR A 266 -6.21 19.40 -25.62
CA THR A 266 -6.79 20.70 -26.01
C THR A 266 -6.18 21.23 -27.32
N ASN A 267 -4.89 21.00 -27.57
CA ASN A 267 -4.26 21.34 -28.85
C ASN A 267 -4.79 20.48 -29.97
N ALA A 268 -4.97 19.17 -29.75
CA ALA A 268 -5.56 18.26 -30.73
C ALA A 268 -7.01 18.64 -31.08
N ILE A 269 -7.81 19.09 -30.11
CA ILE A 269 -9.17 19.61 -30.33
C ILE A 269 -9.16 20.93 -31.12
N LYS A 270 -8.24 21.85 -30.81
CA LYS A 270 -8.21 23.18 -31.43
C LYS A 270 -7.57 23.18 -32.84
N TYR A 271 -6.50 22.42 -32.99
CA TYR A 271 -5.60 22.52 -34.16
C TYR A 271 -5.20 21.20 -34.80
N GLY A 272 -5.42 20.08 -34.13
CA GLY A 272 -4.94 18.75 -34.49
C GLY A 272 -6.03 17.77 -34.85
N ALA A 273 -5.77 16.48 -34.63
CA ALA A 273 -6.61 15.36 -35.08
C ALA A 273 -8.03 15.41 -34.51
N LEU A 274 -8.22 15.85 -33.27
CA LEU A 274 -9.55 15.90 -32.66
C LEU A 274 -10.40 17.08 -33.09
N SER A 275 -9.90 17.98 -33.95
CA SER A 275 -10.66 19.10 -34.52
C SER A 275 -11.69 18.67 -35.58
N ASN A 276 -11.60 17.47 -36.11
CA ASN A 276 -12.58 16.88 -37.02
C ASN A 276 -13.21 15.61 -36.42
N PRO A 277 -14.35 15.12 -36.95
CA PRO A 277 -15.08 13.99 -36.36
C PRO A 277 -14.36 12.64 -36.42
N THR A 278 -13.45 12.43 -37.37
CA THR A 278 -12.82 11.12 -37.68
C THR A 278 -11.40 11.00 -37.13
N GLY A 279 -10.79 12.08 -36.75
CA GLY A 279 -9.41 12.05 -36.21
C GLY A 279 -9.34 11.40 -34.84
N GLN A 280 -8.23 10.78 -34.57
CA GLN A 280 -7.97 10.00 -33.35
C GLN A 280 -6.57 10.29 -32.81
N VAL A 281 -6.36 9.94 -31.53
CA VAL A 281 -5.08 9.99 -30.87
C VAL A 281 -4.69 8.59 -30.40
N GLN A 282 -3.47 8.20 -30.66
CA GLN A 282 -2.84 7.02 -30.08
C GLN A 282 -1.83 7.46 -29.02
N LEU A 283 -2.01 6.98 -27.78
CA LEU A 283 -1.11 7.17 -26.68
C LEU A 283 -0.42 5.84 -26.35
N ASN A 284 0.81 5.69 -26.79
CA ASN A 284 1.57 4.46 -26.60
C ASN A 284 2.51 4.59 -25.41
N VAL A 285 2.43 3.64 -24.48
CA VAL A 285 3.25 3.56 -23.26
C VAL A 285 4.18 2.37 -23.33
N ALA A 286 5.44 2.55 -22.97
CA ALA A 286 6.39 1.47 -22.88
C ALA A 286 7.35 1.64 -21.70
N ILE A 287 7.91 0.52 -21.22
CA ILE A 287 8.98 0.48 -20.21
C ILE A 287 10.17 -0.24 -20.84
N SER A 288 11.28 0.46 -20.97
CA SER A 288 12.54 -0.10 -21.47
C SER A 288 13.41 -0.57 -20.31
N LYS A 289 13.83 -1.85 -20.30
CA LYS A 289 14.75 -2.45 -19.33
C LYS A 289 16.20 -2.54 -19.85
N ARG A 290 16.52 -1.88 -20.94
CA ARG A 290 17.84 -1.97 -21.60
C ARG A 290 18.94 -1.12 -20.94
N GLN A 291 18.61 -0.29 -19.95
CA GLN A 291 19.54 0.55 -19.21
C GLN A 291 19.64 0.06 -17.74
N VAL A 292 20.59 0.61 -16.99
CA VAL A 292 20.80 0.31 -15.56
C VAL A 292 19.53 0.61 -14.74
N GLU A 293 18.78 1.64 -15.15
CA GLU A 293 17.47 1.96 -14.57
C GLU A 293 16.38 1.83 -15.65
N PRO A 294 15.20 1.29 -15.30
CA PRO A 294 14.07 1.23 -16.21
C PRO A 294 13.61 2.63 -16.63
N VAL A 295 13.42 2.82 -17.93
CA VAL A 295 12.96 4.09 -18.51
C VAL A 295 11.52 3.94 -18.97
N PHE A 296 10.66 4.80 -18.47
CA PHE A 296 9.32 5.01 -18.94
C PHE A 296 9.32 5.86 -20.20
N SER A 297 8.51 5.50 -21.21
CA SER A 297 8.26 6.32 -22.39
C SER A 297 6.76 6.41 -22.68
N MET A 298 6.33 7.60 -23.11
CA MET A 298 4.97 7.92 -23.51
C MET A 298 5.00 8.66 -24.84
N ASN A 299 4.34 8.08 -25.85
CA ASN A 299 4.25 8.63 -27.21
C ASN A 299 2.82 9.01 -27.53
N TRP A 300 2.60 10.29 -27.81
CA TRP A 300 1.36 10.87 -28.30
C TRP A 300 1.42 10.98 -29.81
N ILE A 301 0.46 10.43 -30.54
CA ILE A 301 0.43 10.41 -32.02
C ILE A 301 -0.99 10.79 -32.47
N GLU A 302 -1.10 11.86 -33.22
CA GLU A 302 -2.34 12.33 -33.83
C GLU A 302 -2.50 11.76 -35.26
N ILE A 303 -3.68 11.24 -35.55
CA ILE A 303 -3.97 10.58 -36.83
C ILE A 303 -5.31 11.07 -37.39
N GLY A 304 -5.35 11.32 -38.73
CA GLY A 304 -6.57 11.70 -39.42
C GLY A 304 -7.04 13.13 -39.18
N GLY A 305 -6.13 13.98 -38.69
CA GLY A 305 -6.36 15.41 -38.50
C GLY A 305 -6.03 16.24 -39.76
N PRO A 306 -6.19 17.59 -39.66
CA PRO A 306 -5.71 18.51 -40.68
C PRO A 306 -4.18 18.52 -40.71
N PRO A 307 -3.53 18.96 -41.84
CA PRO A 307 -2.10 19.19 -41.85
C PRO A 307 -1.67 20.17 -40.79
N VAL A 308 -0.65 19.77 -40.00
CA VAL A 308 -0.11 20.60 -38.91
C VAL A 308 1.22 21.23 -39.29
N ALA A 309 1.46 22.46 -38.81
CA ALA A 309 2.69 23.17 -38.99
C ALA A 309 3.24 23.64 -37.60
N PRO A 310 4.55 23.82 -37.44
CA PRO A 310 5.12 24.35 -36.22
C PRO A 310 4.47 25.70 -35.84
N PRO A 311 4.14 25.91 -34.56
CA PRO A 311 3.50 27.15 -34.12
C PRO A 311 4.46 28.33 -34.26
N THR A 312 3.96 29.45 -34.74
CA THR A 312 4.73 30.69 -34.91
C THR A 312 5.00 31.41 -33.56
N LYS A 313 4.18 31.13 -32.54
CA LYS A 313 4.33 31.68 -31.17
C LYS A 313 4.47 30.55 -30.17
N SER A 314 5.48 30.64 -29.32
CA SER A 314 5.65 29.67 -28.23
C SER A 314 4.70 30.00 -27.06
N GLY A 315 3.68 29.18 -26.86
CA GLY A 315 2.75 29.27 -25.74
C GLY A 315 3.19 28.43 -24.54
N PHE A 316 2.30 28.37 -23.54
CA PHE A 316 2.52 27.55 -22.34
C PHE A 316 2.65 26.05 -22.67
N GLY A 317 1.76 25.50 -23.52
CA GLY A 317 1.81 24.09 -23.92
C GLY A 317 3.13 23.72 -24.60
N SER A 318 3.68 24.58 -25.47
CA SER A 318 5.00 24.35 -26.09
C SER A 318 6.16 24.34 -25.09
N LYS A 319 6.06 25.15 -24.00
CA LYS A 319 7.03 25.13 -22.90
C LYS A 319 6.91 23.84 -22.10
N LEU A 320 5.66 23.42 -21.79
CA LEU A 320 5.40 22.21 -21.02
C LEU A 320 5.88 20.96 -21.76
N ILE A 321 5.63 20.86 -23.06
CA ILE A 321 6.12 19.76 -23.92
C ILE A 321 7.65 19.69 -23.87
N ARG A 322 8.34 20.84 -24.00
CA ARG A 322 9.81 20.88 -23.93
C ARG A 322 10.37 20.55 -22.55
N MET A 323 9.67 20.88 -21.48
CA MET A 323 10.06 20.51 -20.11
C MET A 323 9.94 19.01 -19.86
N GLY A 324 9.16 18.30 -20.65
CA GLY A 324 8.99 16.86 -20.56
C GLY A 324 8.34 16.40 -19.24
N LEU A 325 8.46 15.11 -18.95
CA LEU A 325 8.02 14.54 -17.69
C LEU A 325 8.99 14.92 -16.57
N LEU A 326 8.43 15.32 -15.43
CA LEU A 326 9.18 15.67 -14.21
C LEU A 326 10.17 16.85 -14.36
N GLY A 327 10.10 17.61 -15.45
CA GLY A 327 11.04 18.70 -15.74
C GLY A 327 12.40 18.21 -16.22
N SER A 328 12.49 16.98 -16.73
CA SER A 328 13.72 16.35 -17.25
C SER A 328 14.26 17.00 -18.54
N GLY A 329 13.43 17.81 -19.24
CA GLY A 329 13.80 18.41 -20.53
C GLY A 329 13.79 17.44 -21.72
N GLU A 330 13.30 16.22 -21.54
CA GLU A 330 13.31 15.14 -22.54
C GLU A 330 12.00 15.00 -23.32
N GLY A 331 11.28 16.09 -23.54
CA GLY A 331 10.12 16.12 -24.44
C GLY A 331 10.55 16.46 -25.87
N ARG A 332 10.25 15.57 -26.83
CA ARG A 332 10.46 15.77 -28.25
C ARG A 332 9.12 15.89 -28.97
N SER A 333 8.98 16.82 -29.88
CA SER A 333 7.76 16.98 -30.67
C SER A 333 8.08 17.16 -32.15
N GLU A 334 7.25 16.56 -33.00
CA GLU A 334 7.36 16.67 -34.46
C GLU A 334 6.03 17.12 -35.05
N TYR A 335 6.11 18.05 -35.97
CA TYR A 335 4.99 18.56 -36.75
C TYR A 335 5.14 18.09 -38.20
N ARG A 336 4.32 17.13 -38.59
CA ARG A 336 4.31 16.57 -39.93
C ARG A 336 2.99 16.83 -40.64
N PRO A 337 2.95 16.86 -41.97
CA PRO A 337 1.69 17.02 -42.69
C PRO A 337 0.62 15.99 -42.29
N GLU A 338 1.03 14.79 -41.89
CA GLU A 338 0.18 13.68 -41.50
C GLU A 338 -0.39 13.81 -40.09
N GLY A 339 0.20 14.67 -39.24
CA GLY A 339 -0.24 14.91 -37.89
C GLY A 339 0.90 15.32 -36.95
N PHE A 340 0.53 15.64 -35.71
CA PHE A 340 1.44 15.96 -34.61
C PHE A 340 1.83 14.70 -33.85
N SER A 341 3.10 14.64 -33.44
CA SER A 341 3.55 13.60 -32.50
C SER A 341 4.46 14.20 -31.43
N ALA A 342 4.41 13.60 -30.22
CA ALA A 342 5.29 13.97 -29.13
C ALA A 342 5.73 12.74 -28.32
N GLU A 343 7.00 12.69 -27.97
CA GLU A 343 7.61 11.64 -27.17
C GLU A 343 8.14 12.22 -25.86
N PHE A 344 7.90 11.50 -24.78
CA PHE A 344 8.30 11.87 -23.43
C PHE A 344 8.94 10.67 -22.76
N THR A 345 10.09 10.89 -22.10
CA THR A 345 10.79 9.85 -21.33
C THR A 345 11.06 10.32 -19.92
N ALA A 346 11.11 9.38 -18.96
CA ALA A 346 11.52 9.63 -17.59
C ALA A 346 12.02 8.34 -16.94
N PRO A 347 12.95 8.42 -15.94
CA PRO A 347 13.26 7.28 -15.10
C PRO A 347 11.98 6.77 -14.39
N LEU A 348 11.70 5.46 -14.48
CA LEU A 348 10.47 4.88 -13.95
C LEU A 348 10.32 5.11 -12.44
N LEU A 349 11.38 4.91 -11.66
CA LEU A 349 11.38 5.10 -10.21
C LEU A 349 11.05 6.55 -9.81
N GLN A 350 11.55 7.54 -10.56
CA GLN A 350 11.21 8.95 -10.29
C GLN A 350 9.73 9.24 -10.63
N LEU A 351 9.19 8.61 -11.66
CA LEU A 351 7.79 8.78 -12.04
C LEU A 351 6.87 8.17 -10.98
N GLN A 352 7.26 7.05 -10.39
CA GLN A 352 6.54 6.36 -9.30
C GLN A 352 6.67 7.06 -7.95
N GLY A 353 7.60 8.00 -7.80
CA GLY A 353 7.85 8.69 -6.52
C GLY A 353 8.84 7.97 -5.60
N GLU A 354 9.44 6.87 -6.05
CA GLU A 354 10.50 6.12 -5.34
C GLU A 354 11.90 6.68 -5.62
N GLY A 355 12.02 7.95 -5.98
CA GLY A 355 13.30 8.60 -6.17
C GLY A 355 14.06 8.72 -4.87
N ARG A 356 15.30 8.21 -4.81
CA ARG A 356 16.28 8.38 -3.74
C ARG A 356 16.19 9.80 -3.17
N LEU A 357 15.99 9.90 -1.86
CA LEU A 357 16.49 11.04 -1.09
C LEU A 357 18.00 11.09 -1.37
N PHE A 358 18.42 11.96 -2.28
CA PHE A 358 19.85 12.24 -2.42
C PHE A 358 20.28 12.86 -1.10
N ASP A 359 21.22 12.18 -0.43
CA ASP A 359 22.04 12.70 0.63
C ASP A 359 22.46 14.12 0.28
N SER A 360 21.97 15.09 1.03
CA SER A 360 22.62 16.38 1.16
C SER A 360 23.78 16.21 2.11
N THR A 361 24.97 15.92 1.55
CA THR A 361 26.26 16.23 2.21
C THR A 361 26.45 17.73 2.30
#